data_8be6345d8de667d07a719dbc04556c02
#
_entry.id   8be6345d8de667d07a719dbc04556c02
#
_cell.length_a   1.000
_cell.length_b   1.000
_cell.length_c   1.000
_cell.angle_alpha   90.00
_cell.angle_beta   90.00
_cell.angle_gamma   90.00
#
_symmetry.space_group_name_H-M   'P 1'
#
loop_
_entity.id
_entity.type
_entity.pdbx_description
1 polymer ?
#
loop_
_entity_poly.entity_id
_entity_poly.type
_entity_poly.pdbx_seq_one_letter_code
_entity_poly.pdbx_strand_id
1 'polypeptide(L)'
;MTNMPVDPSAIRGWGIDADPENDPTYPMRHIEDQKSRGLNWQRPDQQIPDVEVLRSIEHNRLPAVVGTSTPPSGLSGSIRRYAFRRSESDWWHWLLLMGADRLNVVEGVIDDLRRGKVPNIPGEMGARAEWQHNKRGLARKLAVTGTIVGLGYAWVRSRRKHRG
;
A
#
# COMPACT_ATOMS: atom_id res chain seq x y z
N MET A 1 13.96 32.98 15.41
CA MET A 1 12.50 32.77 15.45
C MET A 1 12.28 31.40 16.05
N THR A 2 11.92 31.34 17.33
CA THR A 2 11.59 30.09 18.02
C THR A 2 10.25 29.59 17.47
N ASN A 3 10.28 28.45 16.76
CA ASN A 3 9.07 27.73 16.41
C ASN A 3 8.40 27.28 17.70
N MET A 4 7.49 28.08 18.21
CA MET A 4 6.58 27.60 19.26
C MET A 4 5.67 26.53 18.65
N PRO A 5 5.57 25.37 19.28
CA PRO A 5 4.65 24.35 18.80
C PRO A 5 3.23 24.94 18.81
N VAL A 6 2.54 24.80 17.68
CA VAL A 6 1.13 25.25 17.57
C VAL A 6 0.32 24.39 18.53
N ASP A 7 -0.44 25.04 19.42
CA ASP A 7 -1.35 24.34 20.31
C ASP A 7 -2.57 23.85 19.50
N PRO A 8 -2.76 22.52 19.37
CA PRO A 8 -3.89 21.98 18.61
C PRO A 8 -5.25 22.42 19.12
N SER A 9 -5.37 22.70 20.42
CA SER A 9 -6.63 23.15 21.04
C SER A 9 -7.07 24.55 20.57
N ALA A 10 -6.12 25.34 20.07
CA ALA A 10 -6.41 26.69 19.53
C ALA A 10 -6.97 26.64 18.09
N ILE A 11 -6.90 25.48 17.42
CA ILE A 11 -7.40 25.30 16.04
C ILE A 11 -8.82 24.76 16.09
N ARG A 12 -9.78 25.58 15.69
CA ARG A 12 -11.19 25.17 15.66
C ARG A 12 -11.40 23.97 14.73
N GLY A 13 -11.95 22.88 15.26
CA GLY A 13 -12.24 21.66 14.52
C GLY A 13 -11.05 20.70 14.41
N TRP A 14 -9.91 21.00 15.02
CA TRP A 14 -8.78 20.07 15.05
C TRP A 14 -9.14 18.79 15.81
N GLY A 15 -8.97 17.64 15.16
CA GLY A 15 -9.21 16.34 15.77
C GLY A 15 -10.66 16.04 16.13
N ILE A 16 -11.65 16.81 15.60
CA ILE A 16 -13.08 16.59 15.89
C ILE A 16 -13.57 15.23 15.41
N ASP A 17 -12.94 14.68 14.38
CA ASP A 17 -13.17 13.37 13.78
C ASP A 17 -12.22 12.29 14.33
N ALA A 18 -11.26 12.68 15.15
CA ALA A 18 -10.30 11.73 15.73
C ALA A 18 -10.99 10.79 16.72
N ASP A 19 -10.61 9.53 16.67
CA ASP A 19 -11.01 8.51 17.62
C ASP A 19 -9.93 8.34 18.69
N PRO A 20 -10.08 8.89 19.89
CA PRO A 20 -9.06 8.80 20.92
C PRO A 20 -8.84 7.38 21.43
N GLU A 21 -9.81 6.44 21.22
CA GLU A 21 -9.63 5.03 21.57
C GLU A 21 -8.86 4.25 20.50
N ASN A 22 -8.68 4.84 19.31
CA ASN A 22 -7.91 4.28 18.21
C ASN A 22 -6.72 5.16 17.82
N ASP A 23 -6.19 5.91 18.76
CA ASP A 23 -4.99 6.73 18.56
C ASP A 23 -3.79 5.81 18.26
N PRO A 24 -3.13 5.98 17.10
CA PRO A 24 -2.01 5.13 16.71
C PRO A 24 -0.78 5.42 17.58
N THR A 25 -0.24 4.39 18.21
CA THR A 25 0.98 4.49 19.03
C THR A 25 1.92 3.33 18.77
N TYR A 26 3.22 3.59 18.90
CA TYR A 26 4.21 2.52 18.92
C TYR A 26 5.20 2.70 20.08
N PRO A 27 5.37 1.67 20.92
CA PRO A 27 4.53 0.46 21.01
C PRO A 27 3.09 0.81 21.38
N MET A 28 2.13 -0.04 20.96
CA MET A 28 0.72 0.20 21.24
C MET A 28 0.49 0.33 22.74
N ARG A 29 -0.08 1.46 23.15
CA ARG A 29 -0.47 1.70 24.55
C ARG A 29 -1.91 1.28 24.73
N HIS A 30 -2.19 0.57 25.81
CA HIS A 30 -3.56 0.39 26.25
C HIS A 30 -4.07 1.73 26.78
N ILE A 31 -4.93 2.36 26.03
CA ILE A 31 -5.60 3.59 26.46
C ILE A 31 -6.79 3.15 27.29
N GLU A 32 -6.62 3.10 28.62
CA GLU A 32 -7.72 2.89 29.52
C GLU A 32 -8.70 4.07 29.44
N ASP A 33 -9.92 3.77 29.03
CA ASP A 33 -11.16 4.55 29.21
C ASP A 33 -11.02 6.08 29.05
N GLN A 34 -10.35 6.55 28.00
CA GLN A 34 -10.46 7.93 27.63
C GLN A 34 -11.81 8.16 26.93
N LYS A 35 -12.86 8.28 27.75
CA LYS A 35 -14.17 8.72 27.29
C LYS A 35 -13.98 9.99 26.46
N SER A 36 -14.12 9.84 25.14
CA SER A 36 -14.41 10.86 24.13
C SER A 36 -13.90 12.29 24.45
N ARG A 37 -12.60 12.46 24.64
CA ARG A 37 -12.04 13.82 24.66
C ARG A 37 -12.14 14.37 23.24
N GLY A 38 -13.09 15.30 23.04
CA GLY A 38 -13.26 16.02 21.80
C GLY A 38 -14.34 15.53 20.85
N LEU A 39 -14.89 14.33 21.02
CA LEU A 39 -16.03 13.87 20.22
C LEU A 39 -17.33 14.51 20.74
N ASN A 40 -17.96 15.31 19.91
CA ASN A 40 -19.27 15.92 20.17
C ASN A 40 -20.40 15.29 19.35
N TRP A 41 -20.15 14.13 18.74
CA TRP A 41 -21.07 13.39 17.88
C TRP A 41 -21.05 11.91 18.24
N GLN A 42 -22.14 11.21 17.92
CA GLN A 42 -22.24 9.78 18.13
C GLN A 42 -21.42 9.03 17.09
N ARG A 43 -20.60 8.11 17.55
CA ARG A 43 -19.86 7.22 16.64
C ARG A 43 -20.80 6.42 15.75
N PRO A 44 -20.47 6.24 14.47
CA PRO A 44 -21.19 5.28 13.64
C PRO A 44 -20.96 3.84 14.14
N ASP A 45 -21.93 2.99 13.89
CA ASP A 45 -21.81 1.57 14.18
C ASP A 45 -20.62 0.95 13.42
N GLN A 46 -19.93 0.01 14.08
CA GLN A 46 -18.81 -0.69 13.47
C GLN A 46 -19.29 -1.57 12.33
N GLN A 47 -18.77 -1.36 11.13
CA GLN A 47 -18.97 -2.30 10.02
C GLN A 47 -18.40 -3.67 10.39
N ILE A 48 -19.19 -4.72 10.15
CA ILE A 48 -18.73 -6.11 10.25
C ILE A 48 -18.31 -6.55 8.85
N PRO A 49 -17.00 -6.60 8.53
CA PRO A 49 -16.56 -7.03 7.21
C PRO A 49 -16.75 -8.55 7.06
N ASP A 50 -17.19 -8.96 5.88
CA ASP A 50 -17.31 -10.36 5.45
C ASP A 50 -16.01 -10.92 4.86
N VAL A 51 -14.97 -10.08 4.75
CA VAL A 51 -13.66 -10.42 4.22
C VAL A 51 -12.56 -10.04 5.21
N GLU A 52 -11.38 -10.63 5.02
CA GLU A 52 -10.21 -10.28 5.82
C GLU A 52 -9.80 -8.83 5.58
N VAL A 53 -9.72 -8.05 6.66
CA VAL A 53 -9.18 -6.70 6.67
C VAL A 53 -7.93 -6.67 7.54
N LEU A 54 -6.80 -6.29 6.96
CA LEU A 54 -5.55 -6.18 7.71
C LEU A 54 -5.55 -4.91 8.55
N ARG A 55 -5.07 -5.02 9.77
CA ARG A 55 -4.99 -3.94 10.74
C ARG A 55 -3.55 -3.77 11.20
N SER A 56 -3.10 -2.52 11.30
CA SER A 56 -1.83 -2.20 11.94
C SER A 56 -1.83 -2.61 13.40
N ILE A 57 -0.67 -3.04 13.89
CA ILE A 57 -0.46 -3.34 15.31
C ILE A 57 -0.46 -2.07 16.17
N GLU A 58 -0.44 -0.90 15.56
CA GLU A 58 -0.46 0.39 16.25
C GLU A 58 -1.88 0.89 16.52
N HIS A 59 -2.89 0.23 15.96
CA HIS A 59 -4.29 0.56 16.18
C HIS A 59 -4.98 -0.49 17.03
N ASN A 60 -5.77 -0.06 18.00
CA ASN A 60 -6.54 -0.95 18.88
C ASN A 60 -7.68 -1.65 18.15
N ARG A 61 -8.29 -0.99 17.16
CA ARG A 61 -9.44 -1.48 16.41
C ARG A 61 -9.42 -1.00 14.96
N LEU A 62 -10.26 -1.60 14.13
CA LEU A 62 -10.53 -1.11 12.79
C LEU A 62 -11.34 0.20 12.86
N PRO A 63 -11.20 1.09 11.87
CA PRO A 63 -12.13 2.22 11.71
C PRO A 63 -13.56 1.71 11.52
N ALA A 64 -14.55 2.57 11.79
CA ALA A 64 -15.96 2.20 11.73
C ALA A 64 -16.37 1.67 10.35
N VAL A 65 -15.77 2.19 9.29
CA VAL A 65 -16.00 1.78 7.90
C VAL A 65 -14.68 1.37 7.27
N VAL A 66 -14.66 0.22 6.60
CA VAL A 66 -13.49 -0.34 5.91
C VAL A 66 -13.84 -0.75 4.49
N GLY A 67 -12.86 -0.66 3.57
CA GLY A 67 -13.00 -1.17 2.22
C GLY A 67 -12.93 -2.70 2.19
N THR A 68 -13.85 -3.33 1.48
CA THR A 68 -13.95 -4.80 1.36
C THR A 68 -13.76 -5.31 -0.07
N SER A 69 -13.51 -4.42 -1.04
CA SER A 69 -13.47 -4.76 -2.47
C SER A 69 -12.25 -5.59 -2.89
N THR A 70 -11.13 -5.47 -2.18
CA THR A 70 -9.86 -6.12 -2.52
C THR A 70 -9.22 -6.78 -1.31
N PRO A 71 -9.77 -7.92 -0.85
CA PRO A 71 -9.18 -8.63 0.28
C PRO A 71 -7.78 -9.17 -0.08
N PRO A 72 -6.88 -9.31 0.90
CA PRO A 72 -5.55 -9.84 0.68
C PRO A 72 -5.63 -11.29 0.18
N SER A 73 -5.14 -11.53 -1.04
CA SER A 73 -5.18 -12.85 -1.70
C SER A 73 -3.81 -13.20 -2.29
N GLY A 74 -3.62 -14.46 -2.65
CA GLY A 74 -2.41 -14.92 -3.30
C GLY A 74 -1.13 -14.76 -2.47
N LEU A 75 -0.01 -14.70 -3.15
CA LEU A 75 1.31 -14.50 -2.54
C LEU A 75 1.47 -13.04 -2.06
N SER A 76 0.95 -12.08 -2.82
CA SER A 76 0.92 -10.66 -2.41
C SER A 76 0.17 -10.47 -1.09
N GLY A 77 -0.97 -11.15 -0.91
CA GLY A 77 -1.72 -11.15 0.34
C GLY A 77 -0.94 -11.74 1.51
N SER A 78 -0.17 -12.82 1.27
CA SER A 78 0.68 -13.42 2.30
C SER A 78 1.80 -12.47 2.76
N ILE A 79 2.40 -11.74 1.83
CA ILE A 79 3.41 -10.72 2.15
C ILE A 79 2.79 -9.57 2.94
N ARG A 80 1.58 -9.12 2.56
CA ARG A 80 0.86 -8.08 3.31
C ARG A 80 0.55 -8.52 4.74
N ARG A 81 0.05 -9.75 4.96
CA ARG A 81 -0.18 -10.29 6.31
C ARG A 81 1.10 -10.28 7.15
N TYR A 82 2.24 -10.59 6.54
CA TYR A 82 3.52 -10.53 7.23
C TYR A 82 3.95 -9.09 7.53
N ALA A 83 3.77 -8.17 6.58
CA ALA A 83 4.09 -6.74 6.77
C ALA A 83 3.30 -6.14 7.94
N PHE A 84 2.01 -6.44 8.05
CA PHE A 84 1.13 -5.95 9.12
C PHE A 84 1.44 -6.52 10.52
N ARG A 85 2.37 -7.46 10.64
CA ARG A 85 2.93 -7.88 11.95
C ARG A 85 4.05 -6.96 12.44
N ARG A 86 4.49 -6.02 11.61
CA ARG A 86 5.54 -5.06 11.92
C ARG A 86 4.92 -3.69 12.16
N SER A 87 5.62 -2.89 12.97
CA SER A 87 5.24 -1.49 13.19
C SER A 87 5.32 -0.67 11.90
N GLU A 88 4.44 0.30 11.76
CA GLU A 88 4.50 1.31 10.69
C GLU A 88 5.75 2.21 10.81
N SER A 89 6.38 2.27 11.99
CA SER A 89 7.65 2.94 12.21
C SER A 89 8.84 2.16 11.65
N ASP A 90 8.66 0.87 11.32
CA ASP A 90 9.70 0.03 10.72
C ASP A 90 9.68 0.18 9.19
N TRP A 91 10.79 0.64 8.59
CA TRP A 91 10.91 0.80 7.15
C TRP A 91 10.67 -0.51 6.36
N TRP A 92 10.92 -1.68 6.96
CA TRP A 92 10.62 -2.99 6.39
C TRP A 92 9.13 -3.20 6.15
N HIS A 93 8.26 -2.67 7.00
CA HIS A 93 6.82 -2.68 6.81
C HIS A 93 6.45 -2.13 5.43
N TRP A 94 6.93 -0.94 5.12
CA TRP A 94 6.65 -0.25 3.86
C TRP A 94 7.30 -0.91 2.65
N LEU A 95 8.54 -1.42 2.80
CA LEU A 95 9.20 -2.13 1.72
C LEU A 95 8.46 -3.41 1.34
N LEU A 96 7.98 -4.17 2.31
CA LEU A 96 7.17 -5.37 2.08
C LEU A 96 5.84 -5.03 1.40
N LEU A 97 5.17 -3.94 1.80
CA LEU A 97 3.93 -3.50 1.15
C LEU A 97 4.18 -3.09 -0.30
N MET A 98 5.22 -2.30 -0.57
CA MET A 98 5.60 -1.94 -1.94
C MET A 98 5.92 -3.18 -2.80
N GLY A 99 6.62 -4.16 -2.23
CA GLY A 99 6.88 -5.43 -2.91
C GLY A 99 5.61 -6.23 -3.19
N ALA A 100 4.71 -6.30 -2.21
CA ALA A 100 3.42 -6.95 -2.36
C ALA A 100 2.57 -6.31 -3.45
N ASP A 101 2.59 -4.97 -3.57
CA ASP A 101 1.85 -4.26 -4.62
C ASP A 101 2.37 -4.60 -6.02
N ARG A 102 3.68 -4.70 -6.21
CA ARG A 102 4.27 -5.11 -7.49
C ARG A 102 3.90 -6.56 -7.84
N LEU A 103 3.92 -7.43 -6.84
CA LEU A 103 3.52 -8.82 -7.03
C LEU A 103 2.03 -8.95 -7.35
N ASN A 104 1.18 -8.15 -6.69
CA ASN A 104 -0.25 -8.12 -6.96
C ASN A 104 -0.57 -7.73 -8.42
N VAL A 105 0.19 -6.80 -9.00
CA VAL A 105 0.06 -6.45 -10.42
C VAL A 105 0.35 -7.66 -11.31
N VAL A 106 1.41 -8.43 -11.00
CA VAL A 106 1.76 -9.64 -11.75
C VAL A 106 0.68 -10.72 -11.60
N GLU A 107 0.19 -10.92 -10.37
CA GLU A 107 -0.91 -11.86 -10.09
C GLU A 107 -2.18 -11.48 -10.87
N GLY A 108 -2.52 -10.16 -10.91
CA GLY A 108 -3.65 -9.66 -11.68
C GLY A 108 -3.52 -9.90 -13.18
N VAL A 109 -2.34 -9.66 -13.76
CA VAL A 109 -2.06 -9.95 -15.18
C VAL A 109 -2.20 -11.45 -15.47
N ILE A 110 -1.69 -12.31 -14.60
CA ILE A 110 -1.81 -13.76 -14.76
C ILE A 110 -3.27 -14.19 -14.69
N ASP A 111 -4.05 -13.62 -13.79
CA ASP A 111 -5.48 -13.92 -13.65
C ASP A 111 -6.29 -13.45 -14.86
N ASP A 112 -5.98 -12.28 -15.41
CA ASP A 112 -6.61 -11.80 -16.63
C ASP A 112 -6.30 -12.72 -17.83
N LEU A 113 -5.05 -13.13 -17.98
CA LEU A 113 -4.64 -14.07 -19.02
C LEU A 113 -5.33 -15.44 -18.87
N ARG A 114 -5.47 -15.95 -17.64
CA ARG A 114 -6.22 -17.20 -17.36
C ARG A 114 -7.68 -17.10 -17.74
N ARG A 115 -8.29 -15.91 -17.64
CA ARG A 115 -9.66 -15.60 -18.03
C ARG A 115 -9.81 -15.27 -19.52
N GLY A 116 -8.72 -15.37 -20.30
CA GLY A 116 -8.69 -15.04 -21.73
C GLY A 116 -8.69 -13.54 -22.02
N LYS A 117 -8.43 -12.70 -21.01
CA LYS A 117 -8.29 -11.25 -21.17
C LYS A 117 -6.82 -10.89 -21.33
N VAL A 118 -6.49 -10.21 -22.41
CA VAL A 118 -5.15 -9.65 -22.63
C VAL A 118 -5.16 -8.19 -22.20
N PRO A 119 -4.49 -7.83 -21.08
CA PRO A 119 -4.49 -6.44 -20.61
C PRO A 119 -3.68 -5.56 -21.58
N ASN A 120 -4.23 -4.40 -21.93
CA ASN A 120 -3.53 -3.43 -22.76
C ASN A 120 -2.60 -2.55 -21.89
N ILE A 121 -1.60 -3.18 -21.27
CA ILE A 121 -0.66 -2.52 -20.36
C ILE A 121 -0.05 -1.23 -20.97
N PRO A 122 0.46 -1.23 -22.22
CA PRO A 122 1.00 0.01 -22.80
C PRO A 122 -0.03 1.13 -22.93
N GLY A 123 -1.28 0.81 -23.25
CA GLY A 123 -2.37 1.77 -23.35
C GLY A 123 -2.71 2.39 -21.99
N GLU A 124 -2.85 1.54 -20.96
CA GLU A 124 -3.15 1.93 -19.59
C GLU A 124 -2.02 2.74 -18.94
N MET A 125 -0.77 2.44 -19.26
CA MET A 125 0.39 3.22 -18.84
C MET A 125 0.55 4.56 -19.56
N GLY A 126 -0.40 4.91 -20.45
CA GLY A 126 -0.38 6.19 -21.14
C GLY A 126 0.66 6.30 -22.28
N ALA A 127 1.10 5.17 -22.85
CA ALA A 127 2.08 5.15 -23.92
C ALA A 127 1.68 6.03 -25.12
N ARG A 128 0.38 6.13 -25.42
CA ARG A 128 -0.15 7.00 -26.47
C ARG A 128 0.09 8.49 -26.15
N ALA A 129 -0.17 8.89 -24.91
CA ALA A 129 0.05 10.27 -24.48
C ALA A 129 1.55 10.60 -24.47
N GLU A 130 2.39 9.68 -23.98
CA GLU A 130 3.85 9.86 -24.03
C GLU A 130 4.36 9.93 -25.48
N TRP A 131 3.84 9.13 -26.39
CA TRP A 131 4.19 9.20 -27.79
C TRP A 131 3.85 10.56 -28.43
N GLN A 132 2.73 11.15 -28.03
CA GLN A 132 2.30 12.45 -28.55
C GLN A 132 3.08 13.61 -27.94
N HIS A 133 3.30 13.58 -26.61
CA HIS A 133 3.79 14.74 -25.86
C HIS A 133 5.25 14.62 -25.39
N ASN A 134 5.79 13.39 -25.23
CA ASN A 134 7.13 13.17 -24.67
C ASN A 134 7.85 11.98 -25.31
N LYS A 135 8.07 12.04 -26.63
CA LYS A 135 8.74 10.96 -27.39
C LYS A 135 10.13 10.61 -26.85
N ARG A 136 10.89 11.63 -26.39
CA ARG A 136 12.24 11.43 -25.83
C ARG A 136 12.18 10.68 -24.49
N GLY A 137 11.22 11.01 -23.64
CA GLY A 137 11.00 10.32 -22.37
C GLY A 137 10.61 8.86 -22.59
N LEU A 138 9.69 8.59 -23.52
CA LEU A 138 9.29 7.26 -23.91
C LEU A 138 10.48 6.43 -24.45
N ALA A 139 11.26 6.99 -25.35
CA ALA A 139 12.46 6.33 -25.91
C ALA A 139 13.47 5.98 -24.79
N ARG A 140 13.70 6.91 -23.84
CA ARG A 140 14.57 6.64 -22.68
C ARG A 140 14.04 5.52 -21.80
N LYS A 141 12.74 5.51 -21.50
CA LYS A 141 12.09 4.44 -20.71
C LYS A 141 12.26 3.08 -21.39
N LEU A 142 11.98 3.02 -22.70
CA LEU A 142 12.12 1.78 -23.48
C LEU A 142 13.58 1.30 -23.51
N ALA A 143 14.54 2.20 -23.69
CA ALA A 143 15.96 1.87 -23.66
C ALA A 143 16.41 1.32 -22.30
N VAL A 144 16.02 1.97 -21.21
CA VAL A 144 16.35 1.52 -19.84
C VAL A 144 15.71 0.17 -19.56
N THR A 145 14.43 0.00 -19.86
CA THR A 145 13.72 -1.26 -19.65
C THR A 145 14.32 -2.39 -20.49
N GLY A 146 14.60 -2.11 -21.77
CA GLY A 146 15.25 -3.08 -22.66
C GLY A 146 16.64 -3.50 -22.17
N THR A 147 17.42 -2.56 -21.64
CA THR A 147 18.73 -2.85 -21.05
C THR A 147 18.61 -3.74 -19.82
N ILE A 148 17.69 -3.43 -18.90
CA ILE A 148 17.47 -4.23 -17.69
C ILE A 148 17.04 -5.66 -18.05
N VAL A 149 16.07 -5.80 -18.96
CA VAL A 149 15.59 -7.11 -19.42
C VAL A 149 16.70 -7.89 -20.14
N GLY A 150 17.47 -7.22 -21.01
CA GLY A 150 18.59 -7.82 -21.73
C GLY A 150 19.69 -8.31 -20.78
N LEU A 151 20.07 -7.50 -19.81
CA LEU A 151 21.05 -7.91 -18.77
C LEU A 151 20.53 -9.07 -17.91
N GLY A 152 19.26 -9.01 -17.50
CA GLY A 152 18.63 -10.10 -16.77
C GLY A 152 18.62 -11.42 -17.56
N TYR A 153 18.26 -11.36 -18.83
CA TYR A 153 18.30 -12.52 -19.72
C TYR A 153 19.71 -13.07 -19.89
N ALA A 154 20.68 -12.21 -20.16
CA ALA A 154 22.09 -12.58 -20.32
C ALA A 154 22.62 -13.28 -19.04
N TRP A 155 22.28 -12.73 -17.87
CA TRP A 155 22.66 -13.29 -16.58
C TRP A 155 22.04 -14.68 -16.34
N VAL A 156 20.75 -14.87 -16.60
CA VAL A 156 20.09 -16.17 -16.50
C VAL A 156 20.70 -17.18 -17.46
N ARG A 157 20.96 -16.76 -18.70
CA ARG A 157 21.59 -17.61 -19.72
C ARG A 157 23.01 -18.01 -19.33
N SER A 158 23.81 -17.10 -18.78
CA SER A 158 25.17 -17.39 -18.32
C SER A 158 25.18 -18.43 -17.19
N ARG A 159 24.25 -18.31 -16.23
CA ARG A 159 24.12 -19.29 -15.14
C ARG A 159 23.73 -20.69 -15.61
N ARG A 160 22.89 -20.81 -16.65
CA ARG A 160 22.55 -22.12 -17.24
C ARG A 160 23.75 -22.77 -17.90
N LYS A 161 24.65 -22.01 -18.52
CA LYS A 161 25.84 -22.50 -19.21
C LYS A 161 26.91 -23.02 -18.24
N HIS A 162 26.94 -22.59 -17.00
CA HIS A 162 27.87 -23.01 -15.96
C HIS A 162 27.36 -24.20 -15.12
N ARG A 163 26.13 -24.64 -15.33
CA ARG A 163 25.49 -25.76 -14.61
C ARG A 163 25.36 -27.03 -15.45
N GLY A 164 25.70 -27.02 -16.71
CA GLY A 164 25.79 -28.15 -17.61
C GLY A 164 27.24 -28.45 -17.98
#